data_5c8bbf75fd36aa4bcb91470c4729e1cf
#
_entry.id   5c8bbf75fd36aa4bcb91470c4729e1cf
#
_cell.length_a   1.000
_cell.length_b   1.000
_cell.length_c   1.000
_cell.angle_alpha   90.00
_cell.angle_beta   90.00
_cell.angle_gamma   90.00
#
_symmetry.space_group_name_H-M   'P 1'
#
loop_
_entity.id
_entity.type
_entity.pdbx_description
1 polymer ?
#
loop_
_entity_poly.entity_id
_entity_poly.type
_entity_poly.pdbx_seq_one_letter_code
_entity_poly.pdbx_strand_id
1 'polypeptide(L)'
;MKRTLGASKRALQIEGESSFMVLGNAKMLESQGRKIIHLEIGEPDFVTPENIREAAIRALREGETHYTPTPGMLELRKAIAERTVQDFGVEISFEDVSVTLGSKEAVFAALAAIVEEGDEVLYPNPGYPAYESGIRFLGGKPVPVRLREDEEFRMIPDRVNEFVSDKTKAIIINSPENPTGSVLSKEDVKGIVEIAKDIGAYVISDEIYRYIIYDGLKHYSPIQFDENLENTVVIDGFSKYYAMTGWRLGYIITPKHLTEAVQLVLNLITACPSSFVQIGGIEALRNGMGAVREMVNQYSVRREVVIEEVSKIKDVHMVKPKGAFYAFINVSKITKRAGVNSLELASILLEKYGVAVLHGTAMGSFGEGYIRISYANSVENIREGLQIMGRAFRELANR
;
A
#
# COMPACT_ATOMS: atom_id res chain seq x y z
N MET A 1 -42.43 -10.98 13.56
CA MET A 1 -41.79 -10.05 12.61
C MET A 1 -40.97 -10.86 11.60
N LYS A 2 -41.27 -10.80 10.29
CA LYS A 2 -40.38 -11.39 9.27
C LYS A 2 -39.13 -10.52 9.16
N ARG A 3 -37.93 -11.10 9.35
CA ARG A 3 -36.67 -10.42 9.09
C ARG A 3 -36.56 -10.10 7.59
N THR A 4 -36.29 -8.86 7.23
CA THR A 4 -35.98 -8.49 5.85
C THR A 4 -34.60 -9.07 5.51
N LEU A 5 -34.49 -9.83 4.40
CA LEU A 5 -33.23 -10.32 3.89
C LEU A 5 -32.40 -9.15 3.32
N GLY A 6 -31.13 -9.08 3.66
CA GLY A 6 -30.22 -8.04 3.20
C GLY A 6 -28.79 -8.28 3.67
N ALA A 7 -27.83 -7.50 3.15
CA ALA A 7 -26.44 -7.55 3.59
C ALA A 7 -26.29 -7.09 5.06
N SER A 8 -25.26 -7.58 5.74
CA SER A 8 -24.97 -7.15 7.11
C SER A 8 -24.59 -5.65 7.13
N LYS A 9 -24.91 -4.96 8.24
CA LYS A 9 -24.53 -3.56 8.42
C LYS A 9 -23.01 -3.35 8.26
N ARG A 10 -22.20 -4.31 8.72
CA ARG A 10 -20.73 -4.27 8.59
C ARG A 10 -20.29 -4.29 7.13
N ALA A 11 -20.88 -5.16 6.29
CA ALA A 11 -20.56 -5.22 4.87
C ALA A 11 -20.94 -3.94 4.12
N LEU A 12 -22.02 -3.27 4.52
CA LEU A 12 -22.49 -2.01 3.92
C LEU A 12 -21.64 -0.79 4.32
N GLN A 13 -20.74 -0.94 5.31
CA GLN A 13 -19.80 0.10 5.73
C GLN A 13 -18.46 0.04 5.01
N ILE A 14 -18.22 -1.01 4.20
CA ILE A 14 -16.99 -1.15 3.42
C ILE A 14 -17.11 -0.31 2.15
N GLU A 15 -16.19 0.61 1.98
CA GLU A 15 -16.03 1.31 0.70
C GLU A 15 -15.15 0.47 -0.23
N GLY A 16 -15.62 0.23 -1.46
CA GLY A 16 -14.83 -0.45 -2.48
C GLY A 16 -13.61 0.40 -2.88
N GLU A 17 -12.51 -0.26 -3.28
CA GLU A 17 -11.36 0.47 -3.79
C GLU A 17 -11.70 1.20 -5.09
N SER A 18 -11.71 2.52 -5.04
CA SER A 18 -12.06 3.40 -6.17
C SER A 18 -11.17 3.17 -7.39
N SER A 19 -9.92 2.72 -7.21
CA SER A 19 -9.00 2.40 -8.32
C SER A 19 -9.53 1.30 -9.25
N PHE A 20 -10.18 0.26 -8.72
CA PHE A 20 -10.80 -0.79 -9.52
C PHE A 20 -12.09 -0.31 -10.20
N MET A 21 -12.83 0.61 -9.58
CA MET A 21 -14.01 1.22 -10.21
C MET A 21 -13.59 2.11 -11.38
N VAL A 22 -12.55 2.93 -11.21
CA VAL A 22 -11.99 3.76 -12.29
C VAL A 22 -11.47 2.89 -13.42
N LEU A 23 -10.74 1.80 -13.12
CA LEU A 23 -10.29 0.82 -14.11
C LEU A 23 -11.47 0.22 -14.91
N GLY A 24 -12.55 -0.17 -14.21
CA GLY A 24 -13.75 -0.70 -14.86
C GLY A 24 -14.37 0.29 -15.84
N ASN A 25 -14.51 1.56 -15.43
CA ASN A 25 -15.01 2.64 -16.28
C ASN A 25 -14.07 2.92 -17.47
N ALA A 26 -12.76 2.92 -17.24
CA ALA A 26 -11.76 3.09 -18.30
C ALA A 26 -11.87 1.98 -19.36
N LYS A 27 -11.93 0.71 -18.93
CA LYS A 27 -12.11 -0.44 -19.84
C LYS A 27 -13.43 -0.40 -20.63
N MET A 28 -14.50 0.10 -20.00
CA MET A 28 -15.77 0.31 -20.71
C MET A 28 -15.62 1.34 -21.84
N LEU A 29 -14.92 2.46 -21.59
CA LEU A 29 -14.64 3.46 -22.62
C LEU A 29 -13.70 2.93 -23.72
N GLU A 30 -12.72 2.12 -23.38
CA GLU A 30 -11.85 1.43 -24.35
C GLU A 30 -12.65 0.48 -25.25
N SER A 31 -13.60 -0.27 -24.70
CA SER A 31 -14.49 -1.14 -25.50
C SER A 31 -15.35 -0.36 -26.51
N GLN A 32 -15.54 0.93 -26.29
CA GLN A 32 -16.22 1.87 -27.22
C GLN A 32 -15.25 2.51 -28.23
N GLY A 33 -13.99 2.06 -28.28
CA GLY A 33 -12.97 2.53 -29.23
C GLY A 33 -12.19 3.78 -28.76
N ARG A 34 -12.30 4.18 -27.51
CA ARG A 34 -11.55 5.33 -26.97
C ARG A 34 -10.16 4.92 -26.53
N LYS A 35 -9.17 5.75 -26.81
CA LYS A 35 -7.81 5.62 -26.22
C LYS A 35 -7.84 6.17 -24.80
N ILE A 36 -7.46 5.34 -23.81
CA ILE A 36 -7.31 5.74 -22.41
C ILE A 36 -5.85 5.58 -21.97
N ILE A 37 -5.35 6.55 -21.24
CA ILE A 37 -4.03 6.47 -20.59
C ILE A 37 -4.29 6.13 -19.11
N HIS A 38 -3.82 4.97 -18.69
CA HIS A 38 -4.01 4.44 -17.34
C HIS A 38 -2.92 4.91 -16.39
N LEU A 39 -3.28 5.77 -15.44
CA LEU A 39 -2.41 6.23 -14.34
C LEU A 39 -3.06 6.01 -12.97
N GLU A 40 -4.20 5.30 -12.90
CA GLU A 40 -4.99 5.07 -11.68
C GLU A 40 -4.56 3.83 -10.90
N ILE A 41 -4.02 2.80 -11.60
CA ILE A 41 -3.72 1.51 -10.98
C ILE A 41 -2.32 1.50 -10.36
N GLY A 42 -2.25 1.00 -9.13
CA GLY A 42 -1.00 0.81 -8.40
C GLY A 42 -0.42 -0.60 -8.60
N GLU A 43 -0.06 -0.94 -9.84
CA GLU A 43 0.51 -2.22 -10.21
C GLU A 43 1.81 -2.03 -11.01
N PRO A 44 2.90 -2.77 -10.69
CA PRO A 44 4.08 -2.82 -11.55
C PRO A 44 3.70 -3.23 -12.96
N ASP A 45 4.20 -2.50 -13.96
CA ASP A 45 4.03 -2.83 -15.39
C ASP A 45 5.04 -3.88 -15.89
N PHE A 46 5.93 -4.31 -15.03
CA PHE A 46 6.91 -5.36 -15.32
C PHE A 46 6.28 -6.74 -15.18
N VAL A 47 6.75 -7.67 -16.00
CA VAL A 47 6.48 -9.10 -15.80
C VAL A 47 7.33 -9.59 -14.62
N THR A 48 6.77 -10.49 -13.82
CA THR A 48 7.53 -11.18 -12.75
C THR A 48 8.85 -11.74 -13.31
N PRO A 49 10.01 -11.56 -12.64
CA PRO A 49 11.30 -12.05 -13.11
C PRO A 49 11.30 -13.52 -13.50
N GLU A 50 12.04 -13.87 -14.56
CA GLU A 50 11.99 -15.18 -15.18
C GLU A 50 12.38 -16.31 -14.22
N ASN A 51 13.44 -16.14 -13.43
CA ASN A 51 13.87 -17.13 -12.44
C ASN A 51 12.75 -17.47 -11.43
N ILE A 52 11.97 -16.49 -11.02
CA ILE A 52 10.83 -16.67 -10.10
C ILE A 52 9.73 -17.48 -10.78
N ARG A 53 9.38 -17.13 -12.03
CA ARG A 53 8.37 -17.84 -12.82
C ARG A 53 8.77 -19.30 -13.06
N GLU A 54 10.04 -19.53 -13.44
CA GLU A 54 10.56 -20.86 -13.69
C GLU A 54 10.61 -21.73 -12.43
N ALA A 55 10.85 -21.14 -11.25
CA ALA A 55 10.77 -21.87 -9.98
C ALA A 55 9.36 -22.40 -9.72
N ALA A 56 8.33 -21.58 -9.93
CA ALA A 56 6.95 -22.01 -9.76
C ALA A 56 6.51 -23.02 -10.84
N ILE A 57 6.95 -22.85 -12.09
CA ILE A 57 6.65 -23.81 -13.17
C ILE A 57 7.26 -25.19 -12.85
N ARG A 58 8.51 -25.23 -12.34
CA ARG A 58 9.13 -26.51 -11.91
C ARG A 58 8.33 -27.14 -10.77
N ALA A 59 7.97 -26.36 -9.75
CA ALA A 59 7.17 -26.83 -8.63
C ALA A 59 5.84 -27.47 -9.10
N LEU A 60 5.13 -26.83 -10.03
CA LEU A 60 3.90 -27.39 -10.62
C LEU A 60 4.17 -28.70 -11.37
N ARG A 61 5.26 -28.82 -12.13
CA ARG A 61 5.65 -30.04 -12.84
C ARG A 61 6.03 -31.17 -11.90
N GLU A 62 6.56 -30.84 -10.73
CA GLU A 62 6.96 -31.78 -9.68
C GLU A 62 5.79 -32.19 -8.78
N GLY A 63 4.59 -31.62 -9.00
CA GLY A 63 3.38 -31.98 -8.29
C GLY A 63 3.17 -31.24 -6.97
N GLU A 64 3.83 -30.11 -6.75
CA GLU A 64 3.65 -29.25 -5.59
C GLU A 64 2.28 -28.52 -5.64
N THR A 65 1.21 -29.27 -5.38
CA THR A 65 -0.18 -28.81 -5.52
C THR A 65 -1.06 -29.14 -4.32
N HIS A 66 -0.45 -29.55 -3.21
CA HIS A 66 -1.14 -29.93 -1.98
C HIS A 66 -1.12 -28.78 -0.95
N TYR A 67 -1.93 -28.95 0.11
CA TYR A 67 -1.93 -28.04 1.24
C TYR A 67 -0.56 -27.95 1.91
N THR A 68 -0.21 -26.76 2.35
CA THR A 68 0.93 -26.49 3.21
C THR A 68 0.45 -26.21 4.64
N PRO A 69 1.33 -26.18 5.66
CA PRO A 69 0.95 -25.67 6.97
C PRO A 69 0.38 -24.25 6.88
N THR A 70 -0.58 -23.90 7.71
CA THR A 70 -1.23 -22.57 7.74
C THR A 70 -0.24 -21.40 7.77
N PRO A 71 0.82 -21.42 8.61
CA PRO A 71 1.79 -20.31 8.62
C PRO A 71 2.69 -20.28 7.37
N GLY A 72 2.51 -21.19 6.42
CA GLY A 72 3.32 -21.33 5.21
C GLY A 72 4.46 -22.33 5.34
N MET A 73 5.13 -22.58 4.21
CA MET A 73 6.25 -23.50 4.11
C MET A 73 7.41 -23.05 5.00
N LEU A 74 8.04 -24.00 5.70
CA LEU A 74 9.14 -23.73 6.63
C LEU A 74 10.30 -23.00 5.93
N GLU A 75 10.62 -23.42 4.70
CA GLU A 75 11.71 -22.85 3.90
C GLU A 75 11.45 -21.39 3.55
N LEU A 76 10.20 -21.02 3.24
CA LEU A 76 9.84 -19.62 2.95
C LEU A 76 9.92 -18.78 4.22
N ARG A 77 9.41 -19.28 5.33
CA ARG A 77 9.45 -18.56 6.63
C ARG A 77 10.87 -18.32 7.08
N LYS A 78 11.77 -19.31 6.94
CA LYS A 78 13.21 -19.14 7.20
C LYS A 78 13.85 -18.12 6.26
N ALA A 79 13.53 -18.18 4.96
CA ALA A 79 14.06 -17.21 4.00
C ALA A 79 13.61 -15.77 4.31
N ILE A 80 12.38 -15.57 4.81
CA ILE A 80 11.88 -14.27 5.27
C ILE A 80 12.65 -13.80 6.51
N ALA A 81 12.86 -14.69 7.49
CA ALA A 81 13.64 -14.36 8.69
C ALA A 81 15.09 -13.99 8.33
N GLU A 82 15.75 -14.77 7.48
CA GLU A 82 17.10 -14.49 6.97
C GLU A 82 17.17 -13.13 6.24
N ARG A 83 16.17 -12.82 5.43
CA ARG A 83 16.06 -11.53 4.72
C ARG A 83 15.90 -10.37 5.71
N THR A 84 15.13 -10.54 6.77
CA THR A 84 14.94 -9.53 7.82
C THR A 84 16.26 -9.21 8.52
N VAL A 85 17.07 -10.24 8.84
CA VAL A 85 18.42 -10.05 9.38
C VAL A 85 19.33 -9.29 8.41
N GLN A 86 19.28 -9.66 7.12
CA GLN A 86 20.12 -9.00 6.09
C GLN A 86 19.77 -7.52 5.90
N ASP A 87 18.48 -7.18 5.95
CA ASP A 87 18.00 -5.83 5.65
C ASP A 87 18.07 -4.91 6.88
N PHE A 88 17.82 -5.43 8.07
CA PHE A 88 17.64 -4.61 9.28
C PHE A 88 18.63 -4.93 10.40
N GLY A 89 19.36 -6.04 10.33
CA GLY A 89 20.26 -6.48 11.39
C GLY A 89 19.53 -6.99 12.64
N VAL A 90 18.24 -7.34 12.52
CA VAL A 90 17.40 -7.81 13.63
C VAL A 90 17.11 -9.29 13.46
N GLU A 91 17.46 -10.09 14.46
CA GLU A 91 17.13 -11.51 14.50
C GLU A 91 15.67 -11.72 14.89
N ILE A 92 14.93 -12.49 14.07
CA ILE A 92 13.57 -12.94 14.35
C ILE A 92 13.48 -14.45 14.20
N SER A 93 12.59 -15.09 14.93
CA SER A 93 12.28 -16.49 14.72
C SER A 93 11.44 -16.67 13.46
N PHE A 94 11.71 -17.71 12.67
CA PHE A 94 10.79 -18.10 11.60
C PHE A 94 9.40 -18.50 12.14
N GLU A 95 9.29 -18.80 13.43
CA GLU A 95 8.01 -19.11 14.10
C GLU A 95 7.11 -17.87 14.18
N ASP A 96 7.69 -16.68 14.25
CA ASP A 96 6.98 -15.40 14.28
C ASP A 96 6.51 -14.93 12.90
N VAL A 97 6.85 -15.68 11.84
CA VAL A 97 6.51 -15.39 10.45
C VAL A 97 5.31 -16.23 10.02
N SER A 98 4.30 -15.58 9.43
CA SER A 98 3.20 -16.27 8.76
C SER A 98 3.03 -15.75 7.32
N VAL A 99 2.88 -16.65 6.37
CA VAL A 99 2.69 -16.37 4.94
C VAL A 99 1.21 -16.11 4.66
N THR A 100 0.92 -15.13 3.81
CA THR A 100 -0.44 -14.66 3.52
C THR A 100 -0.71 -14.54 2.01
N LEU A 101 -1.98 -14.42 1.63
CA LEU A 101 -2.39 -14.11 0.24
C LEU A 101 -2.20 -12.62 -0.09
N GLY A 102 -0.95 -12.15 0.03
CA GLY A 102 -0.56 -10.75 -0.12
C GLY A 102 -0.77 -9.93 1.15
N SER A 103 -0.18 -8.72 1.17
CA SER A 103 -0.20 -7.82 2.33
C SER A 103 -1.61 -7.40 2.78
N LYS A 104 -2.60 -7.37 1.88
CA LYS A 104 -3.98 -7.03 2.24
C LYS A 104 -4.59 -8.02 3.23
N GLU A 105 -4.37 -9.32 3.02
CA GLU A 105 -4.79 -10.35 3.97
C GLU A 105 -4.03 -10.22 5.29
N ALA A 106 -2.73 -9.92 5.24
CA ALA A 106 -1.93 -9.67 6.44
C ALA A 106 -2.45 -8.49 7.27
N VAL A 107 -2.83 -7.37 6.62
CA VAL A 107 -3.48 -6.23 7.29
C VAL A 107 -4.77 -6.67 7.98
N PHE A 108 -5.63 -7.40 7.28
CA PHE A 108 -6.88 -7.88 7.85
C PHE A 108 -6.65 -8.84 9.02
N ALA A 109 -5.72 -9.79 8.88
CA ALA A 109 -5.40 -10.75 9.93
C ALA A 109 -4.81 -10.08 11.18
N ALA A 110 -3.93 -9.08 11.00
CA ALA A 110 -3.40 -8.28 12.08
C ALA A 110 -4.51 -7.55 12.84
N LEU A 111 -5.36 -6.82 12.11
CA LEU A 111 -6.47 -6.08 12.70
C LEU A 111 -7.46 -7.03 13.41
N ALA A 112 -7.79 -8.17 12.80
CA ALA A 112 -8.73 -9.14 13.39
C ALA A 112 -8.19 -9.82 14.66
N ALA A 113 -6.87 -9.95 14.79
CA ALA A 113 -6.23 -10.51 15.99
C ALA A 113 -6.01 -9.48 17.10
N ILE A 114 -6.04 -8.17 16.78
CA ILE A 114 -5.69 -7.09 17.74
C ILE A 114 -6.91 -6.30 18.20
N VAL A 115 -7.86 -6.00 17.27
CA VAL A 115 -8.90 -4.98 17.47
C VAL A 115 -10.18 -5.58 18.03
N GLU A 116 -10.68 -5.00 19.11
CA GLU A 116 -11.99 -5.27 19.70
C GLU A 116 -12.96 -4.11 19.47
N GLU A 117 -14.23 -4.33 19.77
CA GLU A 117 -15.27 -3.30 19.61
C GLU A 117 -14.99 -2.08 20.52
N GLY A 118 -14.83 -0.91 19.88
CA GLY A 118 -14.56 0.35 20.56
C GLY A 118 -13.09 0.73 20.68
N ASP A 119 -12.16 -0.17 20.35
CA ASP A 119 -10.74 0.17 20.26
C ASP A 119 -10.48 1.20 19.18
N GLU A 120 -9.60 2.15 19.46
CA GLU A 120 -9.15 3.16 18.50
C GLU A 120 -7.89 2.68 17.78
N VAL A 121 -7.90 2.82 16.45
CA VAL A 121 -6.73 2.54 15.62
C VAL A 121 -6.36 3.79 14.84
N LEU A 122 -5.17 4.31 15.10
CA LEU A 122 -4.60 5.45 14.38
C LEU A 122 -4.08 4.96 13.02
N TYR A 123 -4.35 5.71 11.94
CA TYR A 123 -3.88 5.38 10.61
C TYR A 123 -3.59 6.62 9.77
N PRO A 124 -2.68 6.55 8.76
CA PRO A 124 -2.35 7.69 7.90
C PRO A 124 -3.53 8.08 7.01
N ASN A 125 -3.82 9.38 6.91
CA ASN A 125 -4.84 9.92 6.00
C ASN A 125 -4.36 11.26 5.39
N PRO A 126 -4.20 11.39 4.05
CA PRO A 126 -4.49 10.34 3.06
C PRO A 126 -3.66 9.08 3.27
N GLY A 127 -4.22 7.91 2.91
CA GLY A 127 -3.57 6.61 3.10
C GLY A 127 -4.33 5.49 2.37
N TYR A 128 -3.84 4.27 2.49
CA TYR A 128 -4.46 3.14 1.81
C TYR A 128 -5.84 2.81 2.42
N PRO A 129 -6.94 2.81 1.62
CA PRO A 129 -8.31 2.76 2.13
C PRO A 129 -8.68 1.47 2.86
N ALA A 130 -7.91 0.39 2.64
CA ALA A 130 -8.17 -0.87 3.33
C ALA A 130 -7.95 -0.79 4.86
N TYR A 131 -7.15 0.17 5.35
CA TYR A 131 -6.96 0.35 6.77
C TYR A 131 -8.27 0.78 7.45
N GLU A 132 -8.85 1.89 7.02
CA GLU A 132 -10.12 2.39 7.57
C GLU A 132 -11.25 1.37 7.45
N SER A 133 -11.39 0.78 6.26
CA SER A 133 -12.41 -0.24 5.98
C SER A 133 -12.25 -1.48 6.87
N GLY A 134 -11.03 -1.96 7.07
CA GLY A 134 -10.74 -3.10 7.95
C GLY A 134 -11.06 -2.82 9.41
N ILE A 135 -10.63 -1.65 9.92
CA ILE A 135 -10.90 -1.22 11.30
C ILE A 135 -12.42 -1.17 11.56
N ARG A 136 -13.18 -0.49 10.69
CA ARG A 136 -14.65 -0.40 10.81
C ARG A 136 -15.33 -1.76 10.73
N PHE A 137 -14.90 -2.61 9.79
CA PHE A 137 -15.49 -3.93 9.62
C PHE A 137 -15.35 -4.79 10.87
N LEU A 138 -14.24 -4.66 11.58
CA LEU A 138 -13.94 -5.40 12.81
C LEU A 138 -14.54 -4.78 14.09
N GLY A 139 -15.19 -3.61 13.97
CA GLY A 139 -15.86 -2.94 15.09
C GLY A 139 -14.97 -1.90 15.79
N GLY A 140 -13.74 -1.72 15.35
CA GLY A 140 -12.87 -0.67 15.85
C GLY A 140 -13.27 0.72 15.34
N LYS A 141 -12.75 1.75 15.99
CA LYS A 141 -12.91 3.15 15.63
C LYS A 141 -11.66 3.63 14.88
N PRO A 142 -11.75 3.92 13.58
CA PRO A 142 -10.61 4.49 12.85
C PRO A 142 -10.39 5.94 13.27
N VAL A 143 -9.13 6.26 13.60
CA VAL A 143 -8.68 7.60 13.98
C VAL A 143 -7.68 8.09 12.93
N PRO A 144 -8.10 8.95 11.98
CA PRO A 144 -7.23 9.42 10.91
C PRO A 144 -6.20 10.42 11.42
N VAL A 145 -4.93 10.11 11.27
CA VAL A 145 -3.82 11.05 11.49
C VAL A 145 -3.58 11.79 10.18
N ARG A 146 -3.85 13.09 10.17
CA ARG A 146 -3.72 13.90 8.95
C ARG A 146 -2.26 14.06 8.56
N LEU A 147 -1.89 13.53 7.39
CA LEU A 147 -0.61 13.79 6.76
C LEU A 147 -0.63 15.16 6.06
N ARG A 148 0.38 15.98 6.28
CA ARG A 148 0.42 17.34 5.81
C ARG A 148 1.48 17.54 4.74
N GLU A 149 1.18 18.36 3.75
CA GLU A 149 2.07 18.65 2.64
C GLU A 149 3.33 19.42 3.09
N ASP A 150 3.18 20.32 4.06
CA ASP A 150 4.29 21.07 4.67
C ASP A 150 5.20 20.20 5.56
N GLU A 151 4.78 18.98 5.90
CA GLU A 151 5.54 17.94 6.58
C GLU A 151 5.94 16.80 5.63
N GLU A 152 5.90 17.06 4.31
CA GLU A 152 6.19 16.09 3.25
C GLU A 152 5.32 14.83 3.33
N PHE A 153 4.10 14.95 3.84
CA PHE A 153 3.17 13.84 4.11
C PHE A 153 3.74 12.73 5.01
N ARG A 154 4.71 13.04 5.85
CA ARG A 154 5.20 12.07 6.85
C ARG A 154 4.24 11.99 8.04
N MET A 155 4.04 10.78 8.53
CA MET A 155 3.37 10.55 9.80
C MET A 155 4.39 10.75 10.93
N ILE A 156 4.52 11.99 11.39
CA ILE A 156 5.51 12.36 12.41
C ILE A 156 4.99 12.08 13.83
N PRO A 157 5.88 11.77 14.82
CA PRO A 157 5.49 11.43 16.19
C PRO A 157 4.59 12.49 16.85
N ASP A 158 4.91 13.77 16.68
CA ASP A 158 4.11 14.86 17.27
C ASP A 158 2.65 14.82 16.82
N ARG A 159 2.41 14.50 15.53
CA ARG A 159 1.05 14.36 15.00
C ARG A 159 0.35 13.11 15.53
N VAL A 160 1.06 12.00 15.66
CA VAL A 160 0.52 10.78 16.25
C VAL A 160 0.06 11.06 17.70
N ASN A 161 0.91 11.74 18.46
CA ASN A 161 0.65 12.04 19.87
C ASN A 161 -0.57 12.95 20.10
N GLU A 162 -0.95 13.79 19.12
CA GLU A 162 -2.18 14.60 19.19
C GLU A 162 -3.47 13.74 19.21
N PHE A 163 -3.42 12.51 18.71
CA PHE A 163 -4.59 11.63 18.54
C PHE A 163 -4.60 10.42 19.48
N VAL A 164 -3.54 10.21 20.24
CA VAL A 164 -3.44 9.11 21.21
C VAL A 164 -4.45 9.30 22.34
N SER A 165 -5.10 8.21 22.74
CA SER A 165 -6.01 8.15 23.87
C SER A 165 -5.81 6.85 24.67
N ASP A 166 -6.52 6.70 25.78
CA ASP A 166 -6.58 5.47 26.59
C ASP A 166 -7.24 4.28 25.86
N LYS A 167 -7.86 4.51 24.71
CA LYS A 167 -8.47 3.50 23.83
C LYS A 167 -7.60 3.15 22.62
N THR A 168 -6.46 3.81 22.45
CA THR A 168 -5.57 3.55 21.33
C THR A 168 -4.97 2.14 21.44
N LYS A 169 -5.38 1.25 20.54
CA LYS A 169 -4.96 -0.15 20.50
C LYS A 169 -3.83 -0.40 19.52
N ALA A 170 -3.82 0.32 18.40
CA ALA A 170 -2.79 0.19 17.38
C ALA A 170 -2.57 1.50 16.62
N ILE A 171 -1.36 1.64 16.07
CA ILE A 171 -0.94 2.71 15.18
C ILE A 171 -0.47 2.05 13.88
N ILE A 172 -1.16 2.32 12.78
CA ILE A 172 -0.76 1.83 11.46
C ILE A 172 0.17 2.87 10.83
N ILE A 173 1.32 2.43 10.34
CA ILE A 173 2.22 3.22 9.50
C ILE A 173 2.40 2.53 8.15
N ASN A 174 2.60 3.31 7.10
CA ASN A 174 2.94 2.81 5.76
C ASN A 174 4.15 3.60 5.23
N SER A 175 5.25 2.91 4.98
CA SER A 175 6.46 3.55 4.48
C SER A 175 7.25 2.59 3.57
N PRO A 176 7.55 2.98 2.33
CA PRO A 176 7.05 4.15 1.58
C PRO A 176 5.53 4.16 1.44
N GLU A 177 4.94 5.36 1.44
CA GLU A 177 3.52 5.56 1.61
C GLU A 177 2.76 5.62 0.27
N ASN A 178 1.58 5.01 0.22
CA ASN A 178 0.58 5.14 -0.82
C ASN A 178 -0.59 5.98 -0.27
N PRO A 179 -0.85 7.21 -0.79
CA PRO A 179 -0.60 7.67 -2.17
C PRO A 179 0.57 8.64 -2.36
N THR A 180 1.24 9.10 -1.32
CA THR A 180 2.06 10.31 -1.37
C THR A 180 3.51 10.08 -1.82
N GLY A 181 3.98 8.83 -1.73
CA GLY A 181 5.39 8.49 -1.94
C GLY A 181 6.31 8.98 -0.81
N SER A 182 5.75 9.38 0.32
CA SER A 182 6.49 9.76 1.51
C SER A 182 7.28 8.57 2.08
N VAL A 183 8.44 8.86 2.68
CA VAL A 183 9.28 7.88 3.38
C VAL A 183 9.56 8.42 4.78
N LEU A 184 9.25 7.61 5.79
CA LEU A 184 9.49 7.95 7.17
C LEU A 184 11.00 7.97 7.48
N SER A 185 11.44 8.94 8.26
CA SER A 185 12.81 8.99 8.76
C SER A 185 13.01 7.98 9.90
N LYS A 186 14.27 7.78 10.27
CA LYS A 186 14.62 6.98 11.45
C LYS A 186 13.97 7.49 12.71
N GLU A 187 13.98 8.80 12.87
CA GLU A 187 13.43 9.52 14.02
C GLU A 187 11.89 9.39 14.07
N ASP A 188 11.22 9.45 12.90
CA ASP A 188 9.77 9.27 12.82
C ASP A 188 9.37 7.86 13.30
N VAL A 189 10.02 6.82 12.74
CA VAL A 189 9.71 5.44 13.08
C VAL A 189 10.01 5.15 14.55
N LYS A 190 11.19 5.59 15.03
CA LYS A 190 11.60 5.40 16.43
C LYS A 190 10.62 6.07 17.40
N GLY A 191 10.26 7.34 17.13
CA GLY A 191 9.34 8.08 18.00
C GLY A 191 7.94 7.47 18.03
N ILE A 192 7.44 6.95 16.89
CA ILE A 192 6.14 6.24 16.87
C ILE A 192 6.19 4.95 17.69
N VAL A 193 7.29 4.19 17.61
CA VAL A 193 7.47 2.98 18.43
C VAL A 193 7.53 3.33 19.92
N GLU A 194 8.22 4.40 20.30
CA GLU A 194 8.28 4.88 21.68
C GLU A 194 6.88 5.26 22.20
N ILE A 195 6.10 6.04 21.43
CA ILE A 195 4.72 6.38 21.78
C ILE A 195 3.88 5.11 21.97
N ALA A 196 3.95 4.15 21.05
CA ALA A 196 3.18 2.92 21.12
C ALA A 196 3.54 2.09 22.38
N LYS A 197 4.82 2.01 22.72
CA LYS A 197 5.29 1.34 23.94
C LYS A 197 4.77 2.01 25.22
N ASP A 198 4.83 3.34 25.28
CA ASP A 198 4.39 4.11 26.45
C ASP A 198 2.90 3.90 26.77
N ILE A 199 2.06 3.70 25.75
CA ILE A 199 0.62 3.49 25.92
C ILE A 199 0.18 2.02 25.84
N GLY A 200 1.11 1.08 25.61
CA GLY A 200 0.80 -0.35 25.45
C GLY A 200 0.03 -0.68 24.18
N ALA A 201 0.26 0.06 23.08
CA ALA A 201 -0.34 -0.18 21.78
C ALA A 201 0.60 -0.92 20.82
N TYR A 202 0.03 -1.47 19.75
CA TYR A 202 0.80 -2.07 18.66
C TYR A 202 1.18 -1.04 17.60
N VAL A 203 2.33 -1.23 16.95
CA VAL A 203 2.67 -0.59 15.67
C VAL A 203 2.49 -1.62 14.56
N ILE A 204 1.57 -1.35 13.63
CA ILE A 204 1.36 -2.17 12.43
C ILE A 204 2.03 -1.45 11.27
N SER A 205 3.15 -1.99 10.79
CA SER A 205 3.96 -1.40 9.70
C SER A 205 3.68 -2.10 8.38
N ASP A 206 3.05 -1.40 7.44
CA ASP A 206 2.91 -1.87 6.06
C ASP A 206 4.12 -1.41 5.24
N GLU A 207 4.99 -2.36 4.90
CA GLU A 207 6.27 -2.15 4.27
C GLU A 207 6.31 -2.62 2.80
N ILE A 208 5.15 -2.81 2.18
CA ILE A 208 5.02 -3.41 0.83
C ILE A 208 5.82 -2.68 -0.27
N TYR A 209 6.27 -1.45 -0.02
CA TYR A 209 7.09 -0.65 -0.94
C TYR A 209 8.54 -0.48 -0.48
N ARG A 210 9.02 -1.15 0.57
CA ARG A 210 10.27 -0.87 1.29
C ARG A 210 11.54 -0.82 0.43
N TYR A 211 11.60 -1.51 -0.70
CA TYR A 211 12.72 -1.46 -1.63
C TYR A 211 12.57 -0.42 -2.74
N ILE A 212 11.39 0.17 -2.90
CA ILE A 212 11.15 1.21 -3.90
C ILE A 212 11.37 2.57 -3.25
N ILE A 213 12.64 2.93 -3.13
CA ILE A 213 13.10 4.18 -2.49
C ILE A 213 14.15 4.82 -3.39
N TYR A 214 14.16 6.16 -3.39
CA TYR A 214 14.99 6.96 -4.28
C TYR A 214 16.00 7.83 -3.51
N ASP A 215 16.91 8.49 -4.25
CA ASP A 215 17.83 9.51 -3.75
C ASP A 215 18.78 9.00 -2.63
N GLY A 216 19.06 7.68 -2.58
CA GLY A 216 19.94 7.09 -1.57
C GLY A 216 19.34 7.04 -0.16
N LEU A 217 18.04 7.31 -0.01
CA LEU A 217 17.34 7.18 1.26
C LEU A 217 17.27 5.70 1.68
N LYS A 218 16.99 5.49 2.96
CA LYS A 218 16.84 4.16 3.55
C LYS A 218 15.44 4.00 4.12
N HIS A 219 14.92 2.78 4.01
CA HIS A 219 13.75 2.37 4.77
C HIS A 219 14.17 2.01 6.19
N TYR A 220 13.36 2.42 7.16
CA TYR A 220 13.49 2.02 8.55
C TYR A 220 12.23 1.26 8.97
N SER A 221 12.41 0.05 9.47
CA SER A 221 11.32 -0.76 10.02
C SER A 221 11.22 -0.56 11.53
N PRO A 222 10.01 -0.49 12.11
CA PRO A 222 9.81 -0.43 13.55
C PRO A 222 10.50 -1.56 14.31
N ILE A 223 10.66 -2.73 13.69
CA ILE A 223 11.34 -3.89 14.27
C ILE A 223 12.77 -3.57 14.75
N GLN A 224 13.42 -2.53 14.18
CA GLN A 224 14.76 -2.08 14.58
C GLN A 224 14.77 -1.32 15.91
N PHE A 225 13.60 -0.89 16.39
CA PHE A 225 13.43 -0.07 17.59
C PHE A 225 12.58 -0.76 18.66
N ASP A 226 12.17 -2.00 18.39
CA ASP A 226 11.36 -2.83 19.27
C ASP A 226 12.17 -4.06 19.71
N GLU A 227 12.97 -3.88 20.78
CA GLU A 227 13.71 -4.99 21.37
C GLU A 227 12.76 -6.12 21.75
N ASN A 228 13.10 -7.36 21.41
CA ASN A 228 12.32 -8.55 21.65
C ASN A 228 11.00 -8.68 20.86
N LEU A 229 10.72 -7.79 19.91
CA LEU A 229 9.50 -7.82 19.10
C LEU A 229 8.24 -7.93 19.99
N GLU A 230 7.99 -6.92 20.82
CA GLU A 230 6.87 -6.95 21.77
C GLU A 230 5.60 -6.28 21.26
N ASN A 231 5.75 -5.15 20.53
CA ASN A 231 4.64 -4.32 20.07
C ASN A 231 4.54 -4.15 18.56
N THR A 232 5.52 -4.65 17.80
CA THR A 232 5.61 -4.41 16.35
C THR A 232 5.06 -5.58 15.56
N VAL A 233 4.18 -5.25 14.62
CA VAL A 233 3.69 -6.15 13.56
C VAL A 233 4.19 -5.61 12.22
N VAL A 234 4.99 -6.40 11.50
CA VAL A 234 5.48 -6.03 10.16
C VAL A 234 4.68 -6.77 9.10
N ILE A 235 4.18 -6.03 8.14
CA ILE A 235 3.45 -6.54 6.97
C ILE A 235 4.23 -6.21 5.72
N ASP A 236 4.51 -7.21 4.91
CA ASP A 236 5.20 -7.04 3.64
C ASP A 236 4.75 -8.10 2.63
N GLY A 237 5.31 -8.09 1.44
CA GLY A 237 4.95 -9.07 0.43
C GLY A 237 5.72 -8.91 -0.87
N PHE A 238 5.32 -9.69 -1.85
CA PHE A 238 6.05 -9.84 -3.10
C PHE A 238 5.43 -9.00 -4.24
N SER A 239 4.26 -8.42 -4.01
CA SER A 239 3.43 -7.81 -5.07
C SER A 239 4.13 -6.68 -5.81
N LYS A 240 4.87 -5.79 -5.11
CA LYS A 240 5.32 -4.52 -5.68
C LYS A 240 6.73 -4.59 -6.22
N TYR A 241 7.71 -4.85 -5.39
CA TYR A 241 9.12 -4.82 -5.80
C TYR A 241 9.60 -6.09 -6.53
N TYR A 242 8.83 -7.20 -6.49
CA TYR A 242 9.07 -8.39 -7.33
C TYR A 242 8.10 -8.51 -8.52
N ALA A 243 7.21 -7.54 -8.73
CA ALA A 243 6.18 -7.56 -9.78
C ALA A 243 5.33 -8.85 -9.73
N MET A 244 4.85 -9.23 -8.53
CA MET A 244 4.11 -10.46 -8.26
C MET A 244 2.67 -10.18 -7.78
N THR A 245 2.01 -9.15 -8.32
CA THR A 245 0.65 -8.77 -7.88
C THR A 245 -0.37 -9.90 -8.03
N GLY A 246 -0.36 -10.59 -9.16
CA GLY A 246 -1.26 -11.72 -9.47
C GLY A 246 -0.94 -13.01 -8.70
N TRP A 247 0.24 -13.13 -8.10
CA TRP A 247 0.66 -14.32 -7.34
C TRP A 247 0.00 -14.40 -5.97
N ARG A 248 -0.49 -13.28 -5.46
CA ARG A 248 -1.10 -13.19 -4.13
C ARG A 248 -0.21 -13.77 -3.04
N LEU A 249 1.01 -13.27 -2.91
CA LEU A 249 1.96 -13.72 -1.89
C LEU A 249 2.41 -12.53 -1.03
N GLY A 250 2.33 -12.69 0.28
CA GLY A 250 2.78 -11.76 1.30
C GLY A 250 3.12 -12.48 2.59
N TYR A 251 3.46 -11.73 3.61
CA TYR A 251 3.75 -12.26 4.92
C TYR A 251 3.52 -11.22 6.02
N ILE A 252 3.41 -11.72 7.22
CA ILE A 252 3.32 -10.95 8.46
C ILE A 252 4.34 -11.48 9.45
N ILE A 253 5.02 -10.58 10.15
CA ILE A 253 5.88 -10.87 11.29
C ILE A 253 5.20 -10.31 12.53
N THR A 254 5.01 -11.13 13.54
CA THR A 254 4.23 -10.77 14.74
C THR A 254 5.00 -11.06 16.01
N PRO A 255 4.72 -10.31 17.09
CA PRO A 255 5.15 -10.70 18.43
C PRO A 255 4.70 -12.13 18.75
N LYS A 256 5.54 -12.88 19.46
CA LYS A 256 5.27 -14.29 19.79
C LYS A 256 3.91 -14.51 20.44
N HIS A 257 3.51 -13.62 21.32
CA HIS A 257 2.21 -13.73 22.03
C HIS A 257 0.99 -13.48 21.12
N LEU A 258 1.19 -12.88 19.93
CA LEU A 258 0.13 -12.59 18.95
C LEU A 258 0.10 -13.62 17.81
N THR A 259 1.21 -14.34 17.57
CA THR A 259 1.40 -15.21 16.42
C THR A 259 0.29 -16.27 16.28
N GLU A 260 -0.05 -16.95 17.38
CA GLU A 260 -1.10 -17.98 17.35
C GLU A 260 -2.46 -17.41 16.96
N ALA A 261 -2.84 -16.25 17.50
CA ALA A 261 -4.11 -15.60 17.16
C ALA A 261 -4.17 -15.22 15.67
N VAL A 262 -3.10 -14.66 15.11
CA VAL A 262 -3.00 -14.35 13.69
C VAL A 262 -3.10 -15.61 12.83
N GLN A 263 -2.43 -16.70 13.22
CA GLN A 263 -2.50 -17.97 12.50
C GLN A 263 -3.89 -18.60 12.53
N LEU A 264 -4.63 -18.48 13.63
CA LEU A 264 -6.03 -18.92 13.71
C LEU A 264 -6.94 -18.12 12.76
N VAL A 265 -6.74 -16.80 12.67
CA VAL A 265 -7.47 -15.96 11.70
C VAL A 265 -7.13 -16.39 10.27
N LEU A 266 -5.85 -16.57 9.93
CA LEU A 266 -5.43 -17.02 8.60
C LEU A 266 -5.98 -18.41 8.26
N ASN A 267 -5.99 -19.33 9.21
CA ASN A 267 -6.58 -20.65 9.03
C ASN A 267 -8.09 -20.56 8.70
N LEU A 268 -8.80 -19.68 9.39
CA LEU A 268 -10.25 -19.49 9.19
C LEU A 268 -10.58 -18.95 7.80
N ILE A 269 -9.77 -17.99 7.27
CA ILE A 269 -10.11 -17.28 6.03
C ILE A 269 -9.51 -17.91 4.78
N THR A 270 -8.36 -18.59 4.89
CA THR A 270 -7.58 -19.04 3.71
C THR A 270 -7.12 -20.49 3.83
N ALA A 271 -6.95 -21.05 5.00
CA ALA A 271 -6.25 -22.29 5.32
C ALA A 271 -4.73 -22.20 5.09
N CYS A 272 -4.27 -22.06 3.85
CA CYS A 272 -2.85 -21.86 3.52
C CYS A 272 -2.67 -21.24 2.12
N PRO A 273 -1.56 -20.52 1.86
CA PRO A 273 -1.20 -20.09 0.52
C PRO A 273 -0.76 -21.25 -0.38
N SER A 274 -0.88 -21.07 -1.71
CA SER A 274 -0.52 -22.09 -2.70
C SER A 274 0.96 -22.50 -2.61
N SER A 275 1.26 -23.80 -2.59
CA SER A 275 2.61 -24.34 -2.44
C SER A 275 3.58 -23.85 -3.52
N PHE A 276 3.23 -23.98 -4.80
CA PHE A 276 4.06 -23.55 -5.92
C PHE A 276 4.32 -22.03 -5.95
N VAL A 277 3.37 -21.22 -5.44
CA VAL A 277 3.55 -19.77 -5.29
C VAL A 277 4.60 -19.48 -4.20
N GLN A 278 4.56 -20.20 -3.10
CA GLN A 278 5.53 -20.07 -2.01
C GLN A 278 6.94 -20.44 -2.47
N ILE A 279 7.09 -21.45 -3.32
CA ILE A 279 8.39 -21.84 -3.93
C ILE A 279 8.92 -20.70 -4.81
N GLY A 280 8.05 -20.05 -5.60
CA GLY A 280 8.42 -18.83 -6.31
C GLY A 280 8.86 -17.70 -5.38
N GLY A 281 8.22 -17.56 -4.21
CA GLY A 281 8.60 -16.61 -3.17
C GLY A 281 9.99 -16.88 -2.57
N ILE A 282 10.36 -18.14 -2.36
CA ILE A 282 11.69 -18.52 -1.89
C ILE A 282 12.75 -18.07 -2.92
N GLU A 283 12.51 -18.34 -4.21
CA GLU A 283 13.40 -17.91 -5.29
C GLU A 283 13.51 -16.37 -5.35
N ALA A 284 12.38 -15.66 -5.19
CA ALA A 284 12.37 -14.20 -5.16
C ALA A 284 13.28 -13.64 -4.05
N LEU A 285 13.19 -14.17 -2.83
CA LEU A 285 14.01 -13.74 -1.70
C LEU A 285 15.50 -14.05 -1.89
N ARG A 286 15.81 -15.22 -2.46
CA ARG A 286 17.21 -15.68 -2.62
C ARG A 286 17.91 -14.98 -3.80
N ASN A 287 17.22 -14.85 -4.93
CA ASN A 287 17.86 -14.50 -6.21
C ASN A 287 17.17 -13.31 -6.94
N GLY A 288 16.08 -12.73 -6.39
CA GLY A 288 15.29 -11.70 -7.09
C GLY A 288 15.82 -10.27 -6.97
N MET A 289 16.73 -9.98 -6.04
CA MET A 289 17.15 -8.60 -5.75
C MET A 289 17.87 -7.89 -6.90
N GLY A 290 18.44 -8.63 -7.85
CA GLY A 290 18.99 -8.06 -9.08
C GLY A 290 17.92 -7.37 -9.92
N ALA A 291 16.81 -8.06 -10.18
CA ALA A 291 15.67 -7.53 -10.91
C ALA A 291 14.98 -6.39 -10.16
N VAL A 292 14.88 -6.48 -8.83
CA VAL A 292 14.32 -5.39 -8.00
C VAL A 292 15.09 -4.09 -8.23
N ARG A 293 16.43 -4.13 -8.15
CA ARG A 293 17.28 -2.94 -8.39
C ARG A 293 17.08 -2.34 -9.77
N GLU A 294 16.94 -3.17 -10.80
CA GLU A 294 16.70 -2.72 -12.16
C GLU A 294 15.33 -2.03 -12.28
N MET A 295 14.27 -2.62 -11.76
CA MET A 295 12.94 -2.03 -11.74
C MET A 295 12.91 -0.70 -10.99
N VAL A 296 13.57 -0.61 -9.83
CA VAL A 296 13.67 0.64 -9.05
C VAL A 296 14.40 1.73 -9.83
N ASN A 297 15.47 1.39 -10.56
CA ASN A 297 16.16 2.33 -11.43
C ASN A 297 15.22 2.88 -12.51
N GLN A 298 14.40 2.03 -13.14
CA GLN A 298 13.42 2.48 -14.12
C GLN A 298 12.33 3.35 -13.47
N TYR A 299 11.82 3.00 -12.30
CA TYR A 299 10.90 3.87 -11.55
C TYR A 299 11.53 5.23 -11.22
N SER A 300 12.82 5.27 -10.89
CA SER A 300 13.52 6.54 -10.64
C SER A 300 13.52 7.44 -11.88
N VAL A 301 13.78 6.90 -13.07
CA VAL A 301 13.69 7.65 -14.33
C VAL A 301 12.27 8.17 -14.57
N ARG A 302 11.25 7.32 -14.41
CA ARG A 302 9.84 7.69 -14.58
C ARG A 302 9.40 8.77 -13.59
N ARG A 303 9.86 8.66 -12.36
CA ARG A 303 9.64 9.69 -11.33
C ARG A 303 10.17 11.06 -11.75
N GLU A 304 11.39 11.14 -12.28
CA GLU A 304 11.94 12.42 -12.76
C GLU A 304 11.11 12.99 -13.91
N VAL A 305 10.58 12.14 -14.81
CA VAL A 305 9.62 12.58 -15.84
C VAL A 305 8.35 13.17 -15.23
N VAL A 306 7.80 12.53 -14.19
CA VAL A 306 6.62 13.07 -13.48
C VAL A 306 6.94 14.44 -12.86
N ILE A 307 8.07 14.58 -12.18
CA ILE A 307 8.51 15.83 -11.55
C ILE A 307 8.65 16.93 -12.61
N GLU A 308 9.32 16.63 -13.71
CA GLU A 308 9.51 17.55 -14.83
C GLU A 308 8.17 17.99 -15.44
N GLU A 309 7.29 17.05 -15.79
CA GLU A 309 6.03 17.39 -16.47
C GLU A 309 5.04 18.11 -15.53
N VAL A 310 4.96 17.72 -14.25
CA VAL A 310 4.10 18.42 -13.28
C VAL A 310 4.57 19.87 -13.06
N SER A 311 5.90 20.11 -13.03
CA SER A 311 6.44 21.46 -12.86
C SER A 311 6.07 22.44 -13.97
N LYS A 312 5.70 21.94 -15.16
CA LYS A 312 5.26 22.74 -16.32
C LYS A 312 3.77 23.12 -16.24
N ILE A 313 2.99 22.48 -15.34
CA ILE A 313 1.55 22.71 -15.23
C ILE A 313 1.29 23.84 -14.24
N LYS A 314 0.69 24.93 -14.72
CA LYS A 314 0.38 26.09 -13.88
C LYS A 314 -0.67 25.74 -12.80
N ASP A 315 -0.51 26.31 -11.63
CA ASP A 315 -1.44 26.21 -10.48
C ASP A 315 -1.57 24.78 -9.90
N VAL A 316 -0.65 23.88 -10.21
CA VAL A 316 -0.49 22.59 -9.54
C VAL A 316 0.90 22.46 -8.95
N HIS A 317 1.02 21.62 -7.93
CA HIS A 317 2.32 21.26 -7.35
C HIS A 317 2.21 19.88 -6.68
N MET A 318 3.34 19.31 -6.31
CA MET A 318 3.40 18.09 -5.52
C MET A 318 4.65 18.08 -4.66
N VAL A 319 4.61 17.38 -3.56
CA VAL A 319 5.81 16.96 -2.84
C VAL A 319 6.54 15.91 -3.68
N LYS A 320 7.85 16.04 -3.83
CA LYS A 320 8.66 15.07 -4.58
C LYS A 320 8.54 13.69 -3.93
N PRO A 321 8.04 12.67 -4.64
CA PRO A 321 7.95 11.32 -4.07
C PRO A 321 9.34 10.78 -3.74
N LYS A 322 9.50 10.25 -2.55
CA LYS A 322 10.75 9.68 -2.03
C LYS A 322 10.79 8.15 -2.13
N GLY A 323 9.61 7.54 -2.31
CA GLY A 323 9.46 6.10 -2.47
C GLY A 323 8.16 5.71 -3.16
N ALA A 324 7.86 4.41 -3.21
CA ALA A 324 6.77 3.82 -3.96
C ALA A 324 6.82 4.20 -5.46
N PHE A 325 5.71 4.18 -6.16
CA PHE A 325 5.61 4.61 -7.55
C PHE A 325 4.34 5.46 -7.78
N TYR A 326 4.06 6.34 -6.82
CA TYR A 326 2.91 7.26 -6.86
C TYR A 326 3.36 8.71 -6.77
N ALA A 327 2.58 9.58 -7.41
CA ALA A 327 2.64 11.01 -7.20
C ALA A 327 1.27 11.52 -6.75
N PHE A 328 1.25 12.31 -5.69
CA PHE A 328 0.07 12.92 -5.10
C PHE A 328 0.09 14.41 -5.42
N ILE A 329 -0.69 14.79 -6.43
CA ILE A 329 -0.63 16.09 -7.09
C ILE A 329 -1.71 16.98 -6.49
N ASN A 330 -1.31 18.13 -5.94
CA ASN A 330 -2.21 19.16 -5.44
C ASN A 330 -2.83 19.91 -6.63
N VAL A 331 -4.13 19.77 -6.76
CA VAL A 331 -4.98 20.40 -7.80
C VAL A 331 -6.02 21.33 -7.20
N SER A 332 -5.89 21.70 -5.93
CA SER A 332 -6.88 22.50 -5.17
C SER A 332 -7.20 23.84 -5.81
N LYS A 333 -6.21 24.49 -6.46
CA LYS A 333 -6.45 25.74 -7.20
C LYS A 333 -7.28 25.51 -8.47
N ILE A 334 -7.10 24.35 -9.12
CA ILE A 334 -7.85 23.95 -10.31
C ILE A 334 -9.29 23.63 -9.94
N THR A 335 -9.49 22.74 -8.96
CA THR A 335 -10.84 22.34 -8.49
C THR A 335 -11.64 23.55 -8.02
N LYS A 336 -11.02 24.44 -7.21
CA LYS A 336 -11.68 25.67 -6.74
C LYS A 336 -12.10 26.59 -7.88
N ARG A 337 -11.23 26.78 -8.89
CA ARG A 337 -11.52 27.67 -10.03
C ARG A 337 -12.58 27.09 -10.95
N ALA A 338 -12.54 25.79 -11.19
CA ALA A 338 -13.50 25.07 -12.02
C ALA A 338 -14.85 24.83 -11.32
N GLY A 339 -14.93 25.04 -9.99
CA GLY A 339 -16.15 24.78 -9.20
C GLY A 339 -16.50 23.29 -9.09
N VAL A 340 -15.49 22.42 -9.08
CA VAL A 340 -15.64 20.95 -8.99
C VAL A 340 -14.79 20.39 -7.83
N ASN A 341 -15.13 19.19 -7.32
CA ASN A 341 -14.32 18.46 -6.37
C ASN A 341 -13.31 17.54 -7.08
N SER A 342 -12.44 16.86 -6.32
CA SER A 342 -11.38 15.99 -6.89
C SER A 342 -11.97 14.77 -7.61
N LEU A 343 -13.11 14.22 -7.18
CA LEU A 343 -13.81 13.11 -7.84
C LEU A 343 -14.37 13.55 -9.21
N GLU A 344 -15.04 14.69 -9.25
CA GLU A 344 -15.58 15.26 -10.49
C GLU A 344 -14.46 15.60 -11.48
N LEU A 345 -13.33 16.14 -10.98
CA LEU A 345 -12.15 16.39 -11.81
C LEU A 345 -11.59 15.11 -12.42
N ALA A 346 -11.45 14.04 -11.61
CA ALA A 346 -10.98 12.74 -12.11
C ALA A 346 -11.93 12.14 -13.15
N SER A 347 -13.25 12.26 -12.95
CA SER A 347 -14.27 11.84 -13.93
C SER A 347 -14.16 12.63 -15.24
N ILE A 348 -13.99 13.94 -15.16
CA ILE A 348 -13.77 14.80 -16.35
C ILE A 348 -12.52 14.39 -17.11
N LEU A 349 -11.39 14.12 -16.39
CA LEU A 349 -10.14 13.67 -17.01
C LEU A 349 -10.33 12.36 -17.75
N LEU A 350 -11.03 11.40 -17.17
CA LEU A 350 -11.30 10.11 -17.79
C LEU A 350 -12.28 10.27 -18.98
N GLU A 351 -13.43 10.85 -18.76
CA GLU A 351 -14.54 10.84 -19.70
C GLU A 351 -14.31 11.80 -20.87
N LYS A 352 -13.75 12.98 -20.64
CA LYS A 352 -13.53 13.96 -21.70
C LYS A 352 -12.16 13.87 -22.33
N TYR A 353 -11.12 13.59 -21.53
CA TYR A 353 -9.73 13.70 -21.98
C TYR A 353 -9.01 12.35 -22.12
N GLY A 354 -9.61 11.24 -21.68
CA GLY A 354 -9.05 9.90 -21.82
C GLY A 354 -7.84 9.63 -20.92
N VAL A 355 -7.79 10.26 -19.74
CA VAL A 355 -6.75 10.00 -18.75
C VAL A 355 -7.39 9.49 -17.46
N ALA A 356 -7.13 8.25 -17.11
CA ALA A 356 -7.57 7.65 -15.86
C ALA A 356 -6.59 8.01 -14.72
N VAL A 357 -7.10 8.64 -13.68
CA VAL A 357 -6.38 8.99 -12.47
C VAL A 357 -7.23 8.67 -11.26
N LEU A 358 -6.66 8.62 -10.06
CA LEU A 358 -7.43 8.42 -8.85
C LEU A 358 -7.64 9.75 -8.13
N HIS A 359 -8.88 10.06 -7.78
CA HIS A 359 -9.20 11.24 -6.98
C HIS A 359 -8.66 11.10 -5.55
N GLY A 360 -8.22 12.20 -4.94
CA GLY A 360 -7.56 12.12 -3.65
C GLY A 360 -8.45 11.62 -2.52
N THR A 361 -9.76 11.89 -2.57
CA THR A 361 -10.72 11.39 -1.56
C THR A 361 -10.87 9.86 -1.56
N ALA A 362 -10.45 9.16 -2.63
CA ALA A 362 -10.32 7.70 -2.63
C ALA A 362 -9.24 7.19 -1.66
N MET A 363 -8.37 8.08 -1.21
CA MET A 363 -7.28 7.77 -0.29
C MET A 363 -7.57 8.33 1.13
N GLY A 364 -8.81 8.72 1.39
CA GLY A 364 -9.25 9.24 2.67
C GLY A 364 -9.75 10.68 2.61
N SER A 365 -10.40 11.11 3.70
CA SER A 365 -11.09 12.41 3.78
C SER A 365 -10.19 13.63 3.60
N PHE A 366 -8.90 13.53 3.96
CA PHE A 366 -7.92 14.61 3.80
C PHE A 366 -7.27 14.64 2.41
N GLY A 367 -7.71 13.77 1.50
CA GLY A 367 -7.25 13.75 0.11
C GLY A 367 -7.99 14.73 -0.83
N GLU A 368 -9.01 15.47 -0.36
CA GLU A 368 -9.70 16.47 -1.21
C GLU A 368 -8.74 17.55 -1.68
N GLY A 369 -8.87 17.94 -2.95
CA GLY A 369 -7.95 18.86 -3.62
C GLY A 369 -6.70 18.21 -4.18
N TYR A 370 -6.61 16.88 -4.14
CA TYR A 370 -5.50 16.12 -4.72
C TYR A 370 -6.00 15.08 -5.73
N ILE A 371 -5.09 14.66 -6.61
CA ILE A 371 -5.22 13.47 -7.44
C ILE A 371 -3.97 12.61 -7.29
N ARG A 372 -4.16 11.28 -7.30
CA ARG A 372 -3.04 10.32 -7.32
C ARG A 372 -2.85 9.81 -8.74
N ILE A 373 -1.62 9.78 -9.19
CA ILE A 373 -1.19 9.01 -10.35
C ILE A 373 -0.17 7.93 -9.95
N SER A 374 -0.18 6.82 -10.67
CA SER A 374 0.89 5.82 -10.65
C SER A 374 1.82 6.07 -11.82
N TYR A 375 3.13 6.04 -11.57
CA TYR A 375 4.14 6.06 -12.63
C TYR A 375 4.76 4.69 -12.92
N ALA A 376 4.08 3.62 -12.47
CA ALA A 376 4.33 2.27 -12.94
C ALA A 376 3.73 2.09 -14.35
N ASN A 377 4.28 2.83 -15.33
CA ASN A 377 3.86 2.87 -16.73
C ASN A 377 5.03 3.34 -17.62
N SER A 378 4.90 3.27 -18.93
CA SER A 378 5.93 3.79 -19.83
C SER A 378 6.14 5.30 -19.69
N VAL A 379 7.35 5.76 -19.99
CA VAL A 379 7.69 7.19 -19.99
C VAL A 379 6.79 7.97 -20.94
N GLU A 380 6.46 7.38 -22.09
CA GLU A 380 5.60 7.95 -23.13
C GLU A 380 4.19 8.20 -22.60
N ASN A 381 3.58 7.19 -21.97
CA ASN A 381 2.24 7.29 -21.39
C ASN A 381 2.19 8.29 -20.23
N ILE A 382 3.19 8.29 -19.37
CA ILE A 382 3.30 9.24 -18.26
C ILE A 382 3.34 10.67 -18.81
N ARG A 383 4.22 10.92 -19.80
CA ARG A 383 4.39 12.25 -20.42
C ARG A 383 3.11 12.69 -21.13
N GLU A 384 2.54 11.83 -21.98
CA GLU A 384 1.30 12.11 -22.72
C GLU A 384 0.15 12.41 -21.75
N GLY A 385 -0.03 11.57 -20.70
CA GLY A 385 -1.07 11.76 -19.71
C GLY A 385 -0.97 13.10 -18.98
N LEU A 386 0.22 13.45 -18.50
CA LEU A 386 0.45 14.73 -17.79
C LEU A 386 0.28 15.94 -18.71
N GLN A 387 0.69 15.85 -19.97
CA GLN A 387 0.46 16.93 -20.94
C GLN A 387 -1.02 17.12 -21.26
N ILE A 388 -1.80 16.02 -21.36
CA ILE A 388 -3.25 16.08 -21.51
C ILE A 388 -3.89 16.73 -20.28
N MET A 389 -3.49 16.32 -19.07
CA MET A 389 -3.97 16.93 -17.83
C MET A 389 -3.67 18.43 -17.80
N GLY A 390 -2.47 18.86 -18.18
CA GLY A 390 -2.11 20.27 -18.26
C GLY A 390 -2.97 21.07 -19.25
N ARG A 391 -3.38 20.47 -20.38
CA ARG A 391 -4.36 21.10 -21.31
C ARG A 391 -5.74 21.18 -20.69
N ALA A 392 -6.22 20.08 -20.08
CA ALA A 392 -7.51 20.02 -19.42
C ALA A 392 -7.66 21.08 -18.31
N PHE A 393 -6.63 21.24 -17.49
CA PHE A 393 -6.63 22.23 -16.41
C PHE A 393 -6.67 23.67 -16.92
N ARG A 394 -5.99 23.98 -18.02
CA ARG A 394 -6.09 25.31 -18.67
C ARG A 394 -7.50 25.58 -19.20
N GLU A 395 -8.12 24.60 -19.84
CA GLU A 395 -9.48 24.73 -20.35
C GLU A 395 -10.52 24.91 -19.25
N LEU A 396 -10.37 24.18 -18.14
CA LEU A 396 -11.24 24.27 -16.97
C LEU A 396 -11.07 25.61 -16.24
N ALA A 397 -9.85 26.13 -16.19
CA ALA A 397 -9.56 27.40 -15.53
C ALA A 397 -10.08 28.64 -16.30
N ASN A 398 -10.42 28.51 -17.58
CA ASN A 398 -10.92 29.60 -18.45
C ASN A 398 -12.46 29.60 -18.58
N ARG A 399 -13.13 28.72 -17.85
CA ARG A 399 -14.60 28.69 -17.75
C ARG A 399 -15.08 29.53 -16.59
#